data_d369cba17f10a0e05b91117a5a90a85c
#
_entry.id   d369cba17f10a0e05b91117a5a90a85c
#
_cell.length_a   1.000
_cell.length_b   1.000
_cell.length_c   1.000
_cell.angle_alpha   90.00
_cell.angle_beta   90.00
_cell.angle_gamma   90.00
#
_symmetry.space_group_name_H-M   'P 1'
#
loop_
_entity.id
_entity.type
_entity.pdbx_description
1 polymer ?
#
loop_
_entity_poly.entity_id
_entity_poly.type
_entity_poly.pdbx_seq_one_letter_code
_entity_poly.pdbx_strand_id
1 'polypeptide(L)'
;MPAVVTHYLFALRVFSRLKKSGLDDFDRDMALIGAQGPDIFFFHRVLPWKPGDSQTIVGRKLHRGSPARLFEGFRGVLNTERLQYKEVMGYVVGFFCHYALDRAAHPYIYWAQEKLSEDDPDYGTKPIQYHFRIESALDTMILRRETGRLISSFHLMSALPRDSGGRYRMVGRLYNDLLFRLYGMRIPVELLALAPGDMRHALFFLNDRGMLRQRLLFRPIEKLVRKGHFASSLMRPQDTSDWDYANEAHKEWSNPYDSLQKSTDSFYRLYDDAVAE
;
A
#
# COMPACT_ATOMS: atom_id res chain seq x y z
N MET A 1 3.15 -1.24 2.33
CA MET A 1 3.85 -1.13 1.03
C MET A 1 3.56 -2.21 -0.01
N PRO A 2 3.71 -3.54 0.18
CA PRO A 2 3.23 -4.49 -0.81
C PRO A 2 1.75 -4.83 -0.69
N ALA A 3 1.04 -4.42 0.34
CA ALA A 3 -0.39 -4.69 0.58
C ALA A 3 -1.33 -3.98 -0.43
N VAL A 4 -0.97 -4.02 -1.70
CA VAL A 4 -1.69 -3.34 -2.80
C VAL A 4 -3.11 -3.84 -2.95
N VAL A 5 -3.30 -5.16 -2.82
CA VAL A 5 -4.62 -5.80 -2.98
C VAL A 5 -5.49 -5.52 -1.76
N THR A 6 -4.90 -5.54 -0.58
CA THR A 6 -5.60 -5.26 0.68
C THR A 6 -6.12 -3.82 0.69
N HIS A 7 -5.29 -2.83 0.34
CA HIS A 7 -5.71 -1.43 0.21
C HIS A 7 -6.80 -1.24 -0.85
N TYR A 8 -6.66 -1.89 -2.00
CA TYR A 8 -7.67 -1.86 -3.06
C TYR A 8 -9.03 -2.39 -2.59
N LEU A 9 -9.05 -3.57 -1.95
CA LEU A 9 -10.30 -4.19 -1.48
C LEU A 9 -10.92 -3.40 -0.32
N PHE A 10 -10.09 -2.90 0.59
CA PHE A 10 -10.53 -2.02 1.68
C PHE A 10 -11.24 -0.79 1.12
N ALA A 11 -10.62 -0.10 0.17
CA ALA A 11 -11.22 1.06 -0.47
C ALA A 11 -12.55 0.73 -1.16
N LEU A 12 -12.65 -0.40 -1.85
CA LEU A 12 -13.91 -0.83 -2.48
C LEU A 12 -15.03 -1.05 -1.46
N ARG A 13 -14.72 -1.62 -0.28
CA ARG A 13 -15.71 -1.77 0.81
C ARG A 13 -16.17 -0.41 1.33
N VAL A 14 -15.22 0.51 1.59
CA VAL A 14 -15.54 1.87 2.05
C VAL A 14 -16.38 2.60 0.99
N PHE A 15 -16.01 2.54 -0.30
CA PHE A 15 -16.80 3.17 -1.38
C PHE A 15 -18.23 2.62 -1.46
N SER A 16 -18.39 1.32 -1.20
CA SER A 16 -19.74 0.72 -1.13
C SER A 16 -20.58 1.29 0.01
N ARG A 17 -19.97 1.58 1.16
CA ARG A 17 -20.65 2.23 2.30
C ARG A 17 -20.98 3.69 2.00
N LEU A 18 -19.99 4.44 1.47
CA LEU A 18 -20.20 5.84 1.07
C LEU A 18 -21.34 5.97 0.05
N LYS A 19 -21.42 5.06 -0.92
CA LYS A 19 -22.51 5.01 -1.89
C LYS A 19 -23.89 4.80 -1.22
N LYS A 20 -23.97 3.90 -0.24
CA LYS A 20 -25.23 3.68 0.51
C LYS A 20 -25.65 4.92 1.30
N SER A 21 -24.71 5.77 1.69
CA SER A 21 -24.94 7.02 2.40
C SER A 21 -25.09 8.23 1.47
N GLY A 22 -25.06 8.04 0.14
CA GLY A 22 -25.15 9.13 -0.83
C GLY A 22 -23.91 10.04 -0.89
N LEU A 23 -22.75 9.55 -0.43
CA LEU A 23 -21.49 10.29 -0.34
C LEU A 23 -20.47 9.81 -1.39
N ASP A 24 -20.93 9.44 -2.59
CA ASP A 24 -20.12 8.87 -3.64
C ASP A 24 -19.90 9.79 -4.87
N ASP A 25 -20.10 11.11 -4.70
CA ASP A 25 -19.88 12.08 -5.77
C ASP A 25 -18.40 12.46 -5.93
N PHE A 26 -17.59 11.51 -6.32
CA PHE A 26 -16.15 11.66 -6.61
C PHE A 26 -15.68 10.75 -7.75
N ASP A 27 -14.51 11.09 -8.36
CA ASP A 27 -13.89 10.22 -9.38
C ASP A 27 -13.36 8.93 -8.75
N ARG A 28 -13.94 7.80 -9.15
CA ARG A 28 -13.61 6.48 -8.58
C ARG A 28 -12.20 6.00 -8.94
N ASP A 29 -11.73 6.30 -10.15
CA ASP A 29 -10.38 5.89 -10.56
C ASP A 29 -9.33 6.67 -9.76
N MET A 30 -9.54 7.97 -9.56
CA MET A 30 -8.67 8.77 -8.68
C MET A 30 -8.72 8.25 -7.24
N ALA A 31 -9.88 7.82 -6.75
CA ALA A 31 -9.99 7.23 -5.42
C ALA A 31 -9.24 5.90 -5.31
N LEU A 32 -9.23 5.05 -6.35
CA LEU A 32 -8.43 3.83 -6.36
C LEU A 32 -6.92 4.10 -6.45
N ILE A 33 -6.51 5.16 -7.17
CA ILE A 33 -5.10 5.60 -7.15
C ILE A 33 -4.75 6.12 -5.75
N GLY A 34 -5.61 6.93 -5.15
CA GLY A 34 -5.46 7.45 -3.80
C GLY A 34 -5.40 6.35 -2.73
N ALA A 35 -6.12 5.23 -2.92
CA ALA A 35 -6.09 4.08 -2.02
C ALA A 35 -4.70 3.42 -1.90
N GLN A 36 -3.79 3.65 -2.84
CA GLN A 36 -2.40 3.27 -2.71
C GLN A 36 -1.59 4.33 -1.92
N GLY A 37 -2.18 5.46 -1.59
CA GLY A 37 -1.60 6.50 -0.75
C GLY A 37 -0.22 6.95 -1.23
N PRO A 38 0.68 7.26 -0.28
CA PRO A 38 2.04 7.65 -0.58
C PRO A 38 2.95 6.47 -0.98
N ASP A 39 2.45 5.24 -0.95
CA ASP A 39 3.18 4.03 -1.32
C ASP A 39 3.60 4.00 -2.79
N ILE A 40 2.88 4.72 -3.66
CA ILE A 40 3.28 4.89 -5.06
C ILE A 40 4.72 5.39 -5.20
N PHE A 41 5.23 6.19 -4.25
CA PHE A 41 6.58 6.74 -4.29
C PHE A 41 7.67 5.72 -3.94
N PHE A 42 7.36 4.62 -3.27
CA PHE A 42 8.33 3.56 -3.03
C PHE A 42 8.64 2.75 -4.30
N PHE A 43 7.78 2.86 -5.29
CA PHE A 43 7.99 2.27 -6.61
C PHE A 43 8.57 3.26 -7.64
N HIS A 44 8.72 4.54 -7.27
CA HIS A 44 9.22 5.56 -8.18
C HIS A 44 10.64 5.24 -8.64
N ARG A 45 10.82 5.00 -9.96
CA ARG A 45 12.09 4.66 -10.60
C ARG A 45 12.80 3.45 -9.97
N VAL A 46 12.04 2.50 -9.41
CA VAL A 46 12.61 1.30 -8.77
C VAL A 46 13.15 0.30 -9.78
N LEU A 47 12.69 0.35 -11.03
CA LEU A 47 13.10 -0.57 -12.07
C LEU A 47 14.47 -0.16 -12.65
N PRO A 48 15.41 -1.10 -12.88
CA PRO A 48 16.80 -0.79 -13.24
C PRO A 48 16.98 0.06 -14.50
N TRP A 49 16.03 -0.03 -15.44
CA TRP A 49 16.06 0.73 -16.69
C TRP A 49 15.39 2.11 -16.61
N LYS A 50 14.99 2.54 -15.41
CA LYS A 50 14.43 3.89 -15.18
C LYS A 50 15.47 4.77 -14.49
N PRO A 51 16.30 5.52 -15.27
CA PRO A 51 17.37 6.32 -14.70
C PRO A 51 16.86 7.55 -13.93
N GLY A 52 17.71 8.07 -13.08
CA GLY A 52 17.48 9.29 -12.30
C GLY A 52 17.05 9.03 -10.86
N ASP A 53 17.01 10.11 -10.06
CA ASP A 53 16.77 10.02 -8.63
C ASP A 53 15.34 9.58 -8.30
N SER A 54 15.22 8.62 -7.38
CA SER A 54 13.94 8.16 -6.86
C SER A 54 13.34 9.17 -5.86
N GLN A 55 12.02 9.31 -5.89
CA GLN A 55 11.26 10.14 -4.94
C GLN A 55 10.75 9.34 -3.73
N THR A 56 11.40 8.26 -3.34
CA THR A 56 11.02 7.46 -2.15
C THR A 56 11.03 8.30 -0.86
N ILE A 57 11.79 9.41 -0.84
CA ILE A 57 11.78 10.35 0.28
C ILE A 57 10.39 10.97 0.50
N VAL A 58 9.61 11.18 -0.55
CA VAL A 58 8.23 11.70 -0.46
C VAL A 58 7.36 10.70 0.30
N GLY A 59 7.38 9.42 -0.10
CA GLY A 59 6.65 8.37 0.60
C GLY A 59 7.00 8.33 2.09
N ARG A 60 8.30 8.29 2.42
CA ARG A 60 8.76 8.28 3.82
C ARG A 60 8.32 9.50 4.63
N LYS A 61 8.37 10.71 4.05
CA LYS A 61 7.95 11.94 4.74
C LYS A 61 6.44 11.93 5.04
N LEU A 62 5.64 11.45 4.09
CA LEU A 62 4.19 11.43 4.24
C LEU A 62 3.74 10.38 5.27
N HIS A 63 4.35 9.20 5.31
CA HIS A 63 4.07 8.20 6.35
C HIS A 63 4.48 8.64 7.78
N ARG A 64 5.51 9.50 7.89
CA ARG A 64 5.96 10.02 9.19
C ARG A 64 5.31 11.36 9.55
N GLY A 65 4.53 11.91 8.65
CA GLY A 65 3.87 13.21 8.86
C GLY A 65 2.76 13.13 9.90
N SER A 66 2.47 14.27 10.55
CA SER A 66 1.31 14.39 11.43
C SER A 66 0.02 14.24 10.62
N PRO A 67 -0.90 13.34 11.02
CA PRO A 67 -2.19 13.18 10.37
C PRO A 67 -2.96 14.49 10.25
N ALA A 68 -3.03 15.26 11.34
CA ALA A 68 -3.74 16.55 11.35
C ALA A 68 -3.21 17.51 10.28
N ARG A 69 -1.88 17.60 10.13
CA ARG A 69 -1.26 18.43 9.08
C ARG A 69 -1.54 17.90 7.68
N LEU A 70 -1.57 16.58 7.49
CA LEU A 70 -1.96 15.98 6.21
C LEU A 70 -3.40 16.34 5.84
N PHE A 71 -4.34 16.21 6.79
CA PHE A 71 -5.74 16.61 6.59
C PHE A 71 -5.87 18.09 6.22
N GLU A 72 -5.18 18.99 6.93
CA GLU A 72 -5.17 20.41 6.62
C GLU A 72 -4.57 20.69 5.24
N GLY A 73 -3.48 20.01 4.89
CA GLY A 73 -2.86 20.11 3.58
C GLY A 73 -3.83 19.73 2.46
N PHE A 74 -4.52 18.59 2.57
CA PHE A 74 -5.52 18.16 1.59
C PHE A 74 -6.73 19.09 1.53
N ARG A 75 -7.21 19.61 2.66
CA ARG A 75 -8.25 20.65 2.68
C ARG A 75 -7.82 21.90 1.90
N GLY A 76 -6.55 22.31 2.06
CA GLY A 76 -5.98 23.41 1.30
C GLY A 76 -5.93 23.14 -0.19
N VAL A 77 -5.56 21.92 -0.62
CA VAL A 77 -5.57 21.52 -2.05
C VAL A 77 -6.99 21.53 -2.61
N LEU A 78 -7.97 20.95 -1.91
CA LEU A 78 -9.38 20.93 -2.33
C LEU A 78 -9.96 22.33 -2.51
N ASN A 79 -9.59 23.29 -1.65
CA ASN A 79 -10.06 24.66 -1.74
C ASN A 79 -9.52 25.41 -2.97
N THR A 80 -8.39 24.98 -3.53
CA THR A 80 -7.77 25.59 -4.70
C THR A 80 -8.20 24.95 -6.03
N GLU A 81 -8.54 23.66 -6.03
CA GLU A 81 -8.83 22.85 -7.24
C GLU A 81 -10.32 22.77 -7.57
N ARG A 82 -10.96 23.91 -7.78
CA ARG A 82 -12.43 23.96 -8.04
C ARG A 82 -12.86 23.30 -9.34
N LEU A 83 -12.06 23.36 -10.40
CA LEU A 83 -12.43 22.81 -11.73
C LEU A 83 -12.33 21.28 -11.80
N GLN A 84 -11.47 20.68 -10.98
CA GLN A 84 -11.22 19.24 -10.94
C GLN A 84 -11.54 18.67 -9.56
N TYR A 85 -12.57 19.23 -8.92
CA TYR A 85 -12.93 18.93 -7.55
C TYR A 85 -13.25 17.45 -7.33
N LYS A 86 -13.99 16.81 -8.25
CA LYS A 86 -14.38 15.39 -8.11
C LYS A 86 -13.18 14.45 -8.18
N GLU A 87 -12.22 14.76 -9.04
CA GLU A 87 -11.01 13.98 -9.19
C GLU A 87 -10.09 14.13 -7.97
N VAL A 88 -9.89 15.37 -7.51
CA VAL A 88 -9.08 15.63 -6.31
C VAL A 88 -9.76 15.05 -5.07
N MET A 89 -11.08 15.21 -4.93
CA MET A 89 -11.86 14.60 -3.85
C MET A 89 -11.74 13.08 -3.89
N GLY A 90 -11.83 12.46 -5.08
CA GLY A 90 -11.63 11.02 -5.24
C GLY A 90 -10.27 10.59 -4.69
N TYR A 91 -9.19 11.27 -5.11
CA TYR A 91 -7.86 10.96 -4.59
C TYR A 91 -7.78 11.08 -3.07
N VAL A 92 -8.34 12.14 -2.51
CA VAL A 92 -8.34 12.39 -1.05
C VAL A 92 -9.12 11.30 -0.31
N VAL A 93 -10.30 10.91 -0.78
CA VAL A 93 -11.08 9.80 -0.20
C VAL A 93 -10.26 8.51 -0.21
N GLY A 94 -9.63 8.19 -1.34
CA GLY A 94 -8.76 7.01 -1.43
C GLY A 94 -7.59 7.09 -0.47
N PHE A 95 -6.91 8.24 -0.36
CA PHE A 95 -5.80 8.44 0.57
C PHE A 95 -6.23 8.23 2.03
N PHE A 96 -7.43 8.64 2.39
CA PHE A 96 -7.97 8.39 3.73
C PHE A 96 -8.28 6.91 3.97
N CYS A 97 -8.74 6.18 2.95
CA CYS A 97 -8.85 4.73 3.04
C CYS A 97 -7.49 4.09 3.31
N HIS A 98 -6.44 4.50 2.59
CA HIS A 98 -5.08 4.01 2.84
C HIS A 98 -4.64 4.30 4.28
N TYR A 99 -4.78 5.54 4.72
CA TYR A 99 -4.38 5.95 6.07
C TYR A 99 -5.16 5.20 7.17
N ALA A 100 -6.47 5.03 7.02
CA ALA A 100 -7.31 4.34 8.01
C ALA A 100 -6.87 2.88 8.18
N LEU A 101 -6.63 2.18 7.07
CA LEU A 101 -6.15 0.80 7.10
C LEU A 101 -4.76 0.71 7.71
N ASP A 102 -3.81 1.55 7.29
CA ASP A 102 -2.46 1.56 7.84
C ASP A 102 -2.44 1.82 9.34
N ARG A 103 -3.23 2.78 9.80
CA ARG A 103 -3.35 3.10 11.23
C ARG A 103 -3.84 1.89 12.05
N ALA A 104 -4.83 1.17 11.53
CA ALA A 104 -5.41 0.03 12.21
C ALA A 104 -4.50 -1.22 12.15
N ALA A 105 -3.83 -1.45 11.03
CA ALA A 105 -3.12 -2.68 10.73
C ALA A 105 -1.64 -2.68 11.15
N HIS A 106 -0.94 -1.56 11.02
CA HIS A 106 0.51 -1.51 11.24
C HIS A 106 0.98 -1.89 12.64
N PRO A 107 0.26 -1.57 13.75
CA PRO A 107 0.67 -2.07 15.06
C PRO A 107 0.80 -3.60 15.09
N TYR A 108 -0.17 -4.31 14.50
CA TYR A 108 -0.11 -5.76 14.36
C TYR A 108 1.01 -6.20 13.42
N ILE A 109 1.13 -5.58 12.24
CA ILE A 109 2.14 -5.95 11.23
C ILE A 109 3.57 -5.79 11.76
N TYR A 110 3.87 -4.73 12.52
CA TYR A 110 5.19 -4.55 13.12
C TYR A 110 5.48 -5.57 14.22
N TRP A 111 4.49 -5.89 15.07
CA TRP A 111 4.64 -6.97 16.04
C TRP A 111 4.87 -8.32 15.34
N ALA A 112 4.07 -8.64 14.33
CA ALA A 112 4.19 -9.86 13.54
C ALA A 112 5.54 -9.96 12.82
N GLN A 113 6.08 -8.83 12.33
CA GLN A 113 7.41 -8.74 11.73
C GLN A 113 8.50 -9.20 12.71
N GLU A 114 8.44 -8.75 13.96
CA GLU A 114 9.40 -9.15 14.99
C GLU A 114 9.26 -10.64 15.28
N LYS A 115 8.05 -11.13 15.49
CA LYS A 115 7.79 -12.55 15.77
C LYS A 115 8.20 -13.46 14.62
N LEU A 116 7.87 -13.12 13.40
CA LEU A 116 8.28 -13.92 12.23
C LEU A 116 9.81 -13.91 12.06
N SER A 117 10.47 -12.80 12.40
CA SER A 117 11.94 -12.73 12.38
C SER A 117 12.59 -13.62 13.46
N GLU A 118 11.93 -13.81 14.61
CA GLU A 118 12.37 -14.74 15.64
C GLU A 118 12.18 -16.22 15.22
N ASP A 119 11.03 -16.51 14.56
CA ASP A 119 10.65 -17.88 14.15
C ASP A 119 11.43 -18.36 12.90
N ASP A 120 11.81 -17.45 12.00
CA ASP A 120 12.50 -17.75 10.74
C ASP A 120 13.65 -16.74 10.47
N PRO A 121 14.72 -16.77 11.31
CA PRO A 121 15.78 -15.75 11.26
C PRO A 121 16.57 -15.76 9.95
N ASP A 122 16.54 -16.86 9.21
CA ASP A 122 17.31 -17.02 7.96
C ASP A 122 16.56 -16.52 6.72
N TYR A 123 15.27 -16.16 6.83
CA TYR A 123 14.49 -15.73 5.68
C TYR A 123 15.01 -14.46 5.05
N GLY A 124 15.39 -13.46 5.84
CA GLY A 124 15.77 -12.16 5.34
C GLY A 124 16.99 -11.55 6.04
N THR A 125 17.71 -10.70 5.32
CA THR A 125 18.86 -9.97 5.86
C THR A 125 18.47 -8.67 6.55
N LYS A 126 17.20 -8.23 6.43
CA LYS A 126 16.70 -6.98 6.99
C LYS A 126 15.24 -7.15 7.45
N PRO A 127 14.84 -6.54 8.58
CA PRO A 127 13.47 -6.59 9.11
C PRO A 127 12.38 -6.24 8.08
N ILE A 128 12.65 -5.31 7.19
CA ILE A 128 11.71 -4.88 6.14
C ILE A 128 11.30 -6.04 5.19
N GLN A 129 12.10 -7.09 5.05
CA GLN A 129 11.75 -8.25 4.21
C GLN A 129 10.63 -9.08 4.86
N TYR A 130 10.64 -9.21 6.18
CA TYR A 130 9.54 -9.84 6.93
C TYR A 130 8.26 -9.02 6.83
N HIS A 131 8.36 -7.71 6.94
CA HIS A 131 7.24 -6.80 6.73
C HIS A 131 6.57 -7.04 5.37
N PHE A 132 7.36 -7.05 4.30
CA PHE A 132 6.85 -7.31 2.95
C PHE A 132 6.25 -8.72 2.80
N ARG A 133 6.86 -9.73 3.44
CA ARG A 133 6.32 -11.10 3.44
C ARG A 133 4.94 -11.15 4.09
N ILE A 134 4.77 -10.53 5.26
CA ILE A 134 3.49 -10.47 5.97
C ILE A 134 2.44 -9.78 5.11
N GLU A 135 2.69 -8.58 4.63
CA GLU A 135 1.73 -7.83 3.82
C GLU A 135 1.38 -8.55 2.49
N SER A 136 2.36 -9.22 1.87
CA SER A 136 2.13 -10.02 0.66
C SER A 136 1.25 -11.24 0.94
N ALA A 137 1.40 -11.88 2.11
CA ALA A 137 0.53 -12.96 2.56
C ALA A 137 -0.89 -12.45 2.85
N LEU A 138 -0.99 -11.32 3.55
CA LEU A 138 -2.29 -10.67 3.84
C LEU A 138 -3.03 -10.28 2.55
N ASP A 139 -2.34 -9.81 1.50
CA ASP A 139 -2.95 -9.59 0.19
C ASP A 139 -3.64 -10.85 -0.36
N THR A 140 -2.99 -12.01 -0.23
CA THR A 140 -3.54 -13.31 -0.66
C THR A 140 -4.75 -13.71 0.19
N MET A 141 -4.64 -13.56 1.50
CA MET A 141 -5.67 -13.97 2.47
C MET A 141 -6.92 -13.08 2.36
N ILE A 142 -6.74 -11.76 2.31
CA ILE A 142 -7.85 -10.81 2.16
C ILE A 142 -8.55 -10.99 0.81
N LEU A 143 -7.80 -11.17 -0.29
CA LEU A 143 -8.42 -11.44 -1.59
C LEU A 143 -9.31 -12.70 -1.54
N ARG A 144 -8.79 -13.77 -0.96
CA ARG A 144 -9.54 -15.04 -0.82
C ARG A 144 -10.79 -14.84 0.03
N ARG A 145 -10.67 -14.17 1.16
CA ARG A 145 -11.77 -13.88 2.07
C ARG A 145 -12.87 -13.04 1.42
N GLU A 146 -12.48 -11.93 0.78
CA GLU A 146 -13.43 -10.94 0.24
C GLU A 146 -14.09 -11.39 -1.07
N THR A 147 -13.41 -12.23 -1.87
CA THR A 147 -13.85 -12.53 -3.23
C THR A 147 -13.95 -14.01 -3.55
N GLY A 148 -13.48 -14.91 -2.68
CA GLY A 148 -13.33 -16.35 -2.94
C GLY A 148 -12.25 -16.67 -3.99
N ARG A 149 -11.54 -15.70 -4.53
CA ARG A 149 -10.57 -15.90 -5.63
C ARG A 149 -9.18 -16.21 -5.10
N LEU A 150 -8.45 -17.00 -5.88
CA LEU A 150 -7.03 -17.23 -5.65
C LEU A 150 -6.21 -16.04 -6.18
N ILE A 151 -5.09 -15.72 -5.52
CA ILE A 151 -4.21 -14.63 -5.92
C ILE A 151 -3.64 -14.84 -7.33
N SER A 152 -3.44 -16.09 -7.76
CA SER A 152 -3.02 -16.45 -9.12
C SER A 152 -4.03 -16.03 -10.21
N SER A 153 -5.30 -15.88 -9.86
CA SER A 153 -6.36 -15.41 -10.77
C SER A 153 -6.56 -13.89 -10.77
N PHE A 154 -5.87 -13.17 -9.86
CA PHE A 154 -5.99 -11.71 -9.75
C PHE A 154 -4.86 -11.00 -10.49
N HIS A 155 -5.20 -10.00 -11.27
CA HIS A 155 -4.23 -9.13 -11.92
C HIS A 155 -3.86 -7.97 -11.00
N LEU A 156 -2.67 -7.97 -10.43
CA LEU A 156 -2.23 -6.92 -9.50
C LEU A 156 -2.38 -5.50 -10.07
N MET A 157 -2.17 -5.34 -11.37
CA MET A 157 -2.38 -4.05 -12.04
C MET A 157 -3.83 -3.56 -12.03
N SER A 158 -4.81 -4.43 -11.71
CA SER A 158 -6.22 -4.02 -11.59
C SER A 158 -6.46 -3.18 -10.33
N ALA A 159 -5.58 -3.28 -9.35
CA ALA A 159 -5.66 -2.49 -8.13
C ALA A 159 -5.26 -1.01 -8.33
N LEU A 160 -4.64 -0.68 -9.47
CA LEU A 160 -4.23 0.68 -9.79
C LEU A 160 -4.68 1.05 -11.21
N PRO A 161 -5.66 1.95 -11.39
CA PRO A 161 -6.16 2.39 -12.69
C PRO A 161 -5.05 2.88 -13.63
N ARG A 162 -5.26 2.70 -14.95
CA ARG A 162 -4.36 3.27 -15.97
C ARG A 162 -4.51 4.78 -16.01
N ASP A 163 -3.46 5.45 -16.49
CA ASP A 163 -3.59 6.88 -16.82
C ASP A 163 -4.63 7.06 -17.92
N SER A 164 -5.65 7.81 -17.61
CA SER A 164 -6.70 8.23 -18.54
C SER A 164 -7.06 9.66 -18.21
N GLY A 165 -7.12 10.51 -19.23
CA GLY A 165 -7.44 11.93 -19.04
C GLY A 165 -6.43 12.72 -18.21
N GLY A 166 -5.18 12.26 -18.13
CA GLY A 166 -4.12 12.96 -17.41
C GLY A 166 -4.19 12.83 -15.88
N ARG A 167 -4.82 11.78 -15.35
CA ARG A 167 -4.96 11.52 -13.90
C ARG A 167 -3.61 11.47 -13.18
N TYR A 168 -2.59 10.84 -13.77
CA TYR A 168 -1.28 10.77 -13.15
C TYR A 168 -0.61 12.16 -13.04
N ARG A 169 -0.81 13.01 -14.04
CA ARG A 169 -0.35 14.40 -13.97
C ARG A 169 -1.09 15.18 -12.89
N MET A 170 -2.37 14.92 -12.71
CA MET A 170 -3.15 15.49 -11.61
C MET A 170 -2.63 15.05 -10.24
N VAL A 171 -2.31 13.77 -10.06
CA VAL A 171 -1.63 13.27 -8.86
C VAL A 171 -0.31 14.02 -8.62
N GLY A 172 0.48 14.25 -9.68
CA GLY A 172 1.70 15.05 -9.61
C GLY A 172 1.47 16.48 -9.12
N ARG A 173 0.42 17.17 -9.63
CA ARG A 173 0.04 18.53 -9.19
C ARG A 173 -0.40 18.53 -7.72
N LEU A 174 -1.25 17.60 -7.35
CA LEU A 174 -1.74 17.44 -5.99
C LEU A 174 -0.58 17.29 -5.00
N TYR A 175 0.37 16.40 -5.27
CA TYR A 175 1.53 16.23 -4.40
C TYR A 175 2.49 17.42 -4.44
N ASN A 176 2.67 18.09 -5.56
CA ASN A 176 3.49 19.31 -5.61
C ASN A 176 2.92 20.38 -4.67
N ASP A 177 1.59 20.61 -4.69
CA ASP A 177 0.93 21.57 -3.79
C ASP A 177 0.95 21.09 -2.33
N LEU A 178 0.63 19.83 -2.09
CA LEU A 178 0.64 19.24 -0.74
C LEU A 178 2.04 19.33 -0.10
N LEU A 179 3.09 18.93 -0.81
CA LEU A 179 4.47 18.99 -0.31
C LEU A 179 4.94 20.41 -0.04
N PHE A 180 4.51 21.36 -0.87
CA PHE A 180 4.80 22.76 -0.62
C PHE A 180 4.13 23.26 0.66
N ARG A 181 2.84 22.95 0.87
CA ARG A 181 2.09 23.33 2.08
C ARG A 181 2.66 22.71 3.35
N LEU A 182 3.05 21.44 3.29
CA LEU A 182 3.50 20.70 4.46
C LEU A 182 4.96 20.98 4.82
N TYR A 183 5.82 21.12 3.80
CA TYR A 183 7.26 21.05 3.98
C TYR A 183 8.03 22.16 3.24
N GLY A 184 7.35 23.08 2.55
CA GLY A 184 7.99 24.07 1.68
C GLY A 184 8.72 23.48 0.46
N MET A 185 8.49 22.20 0.16
CA MET A 185 9.18 21.47 -0.91
C MET A 185 8.44 21.64 -2.24
N ARG A 186 9.19 21.97 -3.30
CA ARG A 186 8.68 21.93 -4.68
C ARG A 186 9.43 20.90 -5.48
N ILE A 187 8.69 19.90 -5.98
CA ILE A 187 9.20 18.84 -6.85
C ILE A 187 8.45 18.97 -8.18
N PRO A 188 9.11 18.90 -9.35
CA PRO A 188 8.44 19.01 -10.62
C PRO A 188 7.23 18.06 -10.74
N VAL A 189 6.11 18.59 -11.21
CA VAL A 189 4.85 17.84 -11.38
C VAL A 189 5.07 16.60 -12.23
N GLU A 190 5.82 16.71 -13.31
CA GLU A 190 6.13 15.64 -14.25
C GLU A 190 6.90 14.51 -13.56
N LEU A 191 7.77 14.83 -12.62
CA LEU A 191 8.53 13.84 -11.85
C LEU A 191 7.62 13.08 -10.87
N LEU A 192 6.77 13.79 -10.14
CA LEU A 192 5.79 13.18 -9.21
C LEU A 192 4.75 12.35 -9.95
N ALA A 193 4.34 12.77 -11.15
CA ALA A 193 3.37 12.09 -12.00
C ALA A 193 3.85 10.71 -12.50
N LEU A 194 5.15 10.43 -12.44
CA LEU A 194 5.68 9.11 -12.81
C LEU A 194 5.32 8.02 -11.78
N ALA A 195 5.12 8.39 -10.52
CA ALA A 195 5.00 7.41 -9.42
C ALA A 195 3.89 6.38 -9.59
N PRO A 196 2.63 6.73 -9.96
CA PRO A 196 1.60 5.73 -10.19
C PRO A 196 1.93 4.79 -11.37
N GLY A 197 2.49 5.34 -12.45
CA GLY A 197 2.91 4.56 -13.62
C GLY A 197 4.06 3.60 -13.29
N ASP A 198 5.02 4.04 -12.50
CA ASP A 198 6.15 3.23 -12.06
C ASP A 198 5.69 2.08 -11.15
N MET A 199 4.78 2.38 -10.20
CA MET A 199 4.15 1.34 -9.38
C MET A 199 3.41 0.32 -10.27
N ARG A 200 2.62 0.77 -11.23
CA ARG A 200 1.90 -0.13 -12.13
C ARG A 200 2.85 -1.03 -12.95
N HIS A 201 3.98 -0.50 -13.42
CA HIS A 201 5.01 -1.30 -14.09
C HIS A 201 5.65 -2.32 -13.14
N ALA A 202 5.98 -1.91 -11.91
CA ALA A 202 6.50 -2.84 -10.91
C ALA A 202 5.50 -3.97 -10.62
N LEU A 203 4.21 -3.64 -10.46
CA LEU A 203 3.16 -4.63 -10.25
C LEU A 203 3.03 -5.63 -11.42
N PHE A 204 3.34 -5.23 -12.65
CA PHE A 204 3.39 -6.16 -13.79
C PHE A 204 4.46 -7.23 -13.59
N PHE A 205 5.63 -6.87 -13.09
CA PHE A 205 6.72 -7.82 -12.82
C PHE A 205 6.44 -8.68 -11.58
N LEU A 206 5.78 -8.11 -10.57
CA LEU A 206 5.39 -8.81 -9.35
C LEU A 206 4.17 -9.71 -9.53
N ASN A 207 3.47 -9.62 -10.65
CA ASN A 207 2.30 -10.43 -10.98
C ASN A 207 2.71 -11.83 -11.47
N ASP A 208 3.18 -12.67 -10.55
CA ASP A 208 3.68 -14.02 -10.83
C ASP A 208 2.63 -15.08 -10.48
N ARG A 209 1.80 -15.43 -11.44
CA ARG A 209 0.66 -16.33 -11.27
C ARG A 209 1.02 -17.76 -10.83
N GLY A 210 2.23 -18.21 -11.10
CA GLY A 210 2.68 -19.56 -10.81
C GLY A 210 3.89 -19.63 -9.90
N MET A 211 4.30 -18.52 -9.29
CA MET A 211 5.57 -18.40 -8.56
C MET A 211 6.81 -18.79 -9.38
N LEU A 212 6.65 -18.86 -10.71
CA LEU A 212 7.71 -19.31 -11.61
C LEU A 212 8.84 -18.28 -11.67
N ARG A 213 8.51 -16.98 -11.76
CA ARG A 213 9.50 -15.89 -11.76
C ARG A 213 10.22 -15.82 -10.42
N GLN A 214 9.51 -16.01 -9.31
CA GLN A 214 10.11 -16.06 -7.97
C GLN A 214 11.14 -17.18 -7.90
N ARG A 215 10.78 -18.41 -8.33
CA ARG A 215 11.65 -19.59 -8.25
C ARG A 215 12.83 -19.53 -9.21
N LEU A 216 12.61 -19.12 -10.46
CA LEU A 216 13.62 -19.22 -11.52
C LEU A 216 14.47 -17.95 -11.69
N LEU A 217 13.97 -16.78 -11.32
CA LEU A 217 14.68 -15.52 -11.49
C LEU A 217 15.05 -14.88 -10.15
N PHE A 218 14.06 -14.53 -9.33
CA PHE A 218 14.32 -13.70 -8.16
C PHE A 218 15.16 -14.41 -7.11
N ARG A 219 14.77 -15.62 -6.67
CA ARG A 219 15.54 -16.37 -5.66
C ARG A 219 16.99 -16.67 -6.07
N PRO A 220 17.28 -17.15 -7.28
CA PRO A 220 18.66 -17.34 -7.71
C PRO A 220 19.48 -16.04 -7.74
N ILE A 221 18.91 -14.95 -8.27
CA ILE A 221 19.57 -13.65 -8.31
C ILE A 221 19.80 -13.10 -6.90
N GLU A 222 18.82 -13.16 -6.03
CA GLU A 222 18.92 -12.71 -4.64
C GLU A 222 20.01 -13.45 -3.88
N LYS A 223 20.08 -14.78 -4.06
CA LYS A 223 21.14 -15.61 -3.49
C LYS A 223 22.52 -15.24 -4.01
N LEU A 224 22.63 -14.97 -5.32
CA LEU A 224 23.90 -14.57 -5.94
C LEU A 224 24.39 -13.20 -5.43
N VAL A 225 23.48 -12.22 -5.28
CA VAL A 225 23.82 -10.87 -4.82
C VAL A 225 23.76 -10.70 -3.30
N ARG A 226 23.50 -11.77 -2.55
CA ARG A 226 23.38 -11.79 -1.08
C ARG A 226 22.38 -10.76 -0.53
N LYS A 227 21.26 -10.54 -1.21
CA LYS A 227 20.21 -9.59 -0.81
C LYS A 227 19.05 -10.23 -0.01
N GLY A 228 19.24 -11.47 0.44
CA GLY A 228 18.19 -12.23 1.11
C GLY A 228 16.99 -12.44 0.17
N HIS A 229 15.79 -12.18 0.64
CA HIS A 229 14.53 -12.39 -0.09
C HIS A 229 13.81 -11.08 -0.46
N PHE A 230 14.55 -10.01 -0.76
CA PHE A 230 13.97 -8.67 -0.96
C PHE A 230 12.88 -8.62 -2.05
N ALA A 231 13.18 -9.06 -3.26
CA ALA A 231 12.20 -9.07 -4.35
C ALA A 231 11.17 -10.21 -4.17
N SER A 232 11.61 -11.35 -3.66
CA SER A 232 10.74 -12.49 -3.37
C SER A 232 9.69 -12.17 -2.30
N SER A 233 10.01 -11.36 -1.30
CA SER A 233 9.08 -10.96 -0.23
C SER A 233 7.96 -10.03 -0.72
N LEU A 234 8.16 -9.34 -1.83
CA LEU A 234 7.15 -8.50 -2.48
C LEU A 234 6.14 -9.30 -3.31
N MET A 235 6.40 -10.60 -3.53
CA MET A 235 5.53 -11.46 -4.34
C MET A 235 4.50 -12.17 -3.45
N ARG A 236 3.25 -12.20 -3.89
CA ARG A 236 2.13 -12.78 -3.14
C ARG A 236 2.23 -14.30 -3.15
N PRO A 237 2.38 -14.95 -1.98
CA PRO A 237 2.39 -16.40 -1.91
C PRO A 237 0.98 -16.96 -2.22
N GLN A 238 0.92 -18.12 -2.84
CA GLN A 238 -0.34 -18.85 -3.04
C GLN A 238 -0.72 -19.66 -1.80
N ASP A 239 0.27 -20.14 -1.07
CA ASP A 239 0.15 -20.84 0.19
C ASP A 239 0.64 -19.91 1.31
N THR A 240 -0.19 -19.77 2.33
CA THR A 240 0.04 -18.91 3.51
C THR A 240 -0.05 -19.73 4.80
N SER A 241 0.11 -21.06 4.72
CA SER A 241 0.00 -21.96 5.86
C SER A 241 1.28 -22.11 6.68
N ASP A 242 2.40 -21.55 6.20
CA ASP A 242 3.72 -21.62 6.83
C ASP A 242 3.84 -20.78 8.11
N TRP A 243 2.96 -19.80 8.31
CA TRP A 243 2.87 -18.95 9.49
C TRP A 243 1.45 -18.37 9.63
N ASP A 244 1.05 -18.03 10.87
CA ASP A 244 -0.27 -17.44 11.15
C ASP A 244 -0.28 -15.91 10.89
N TYR A 245 -0.22 -15.53 9.62
CA TYR A 245 -0.11 -14.13 9.19
C TYR A 245 -1.26 -13.22 9.63
N ALA A 246 -2.44 -13.79 9.88
CA ALA A 246 -3.61 -13.02 10.28
C ALA A 246 -3.96 -13.17 11.76
N ASN A 247 -3.16 -13.88 12.54
CA ASN A 247 -3.47 -14.24 13.93
C ASN A 247 -4.85 -14.92 14.07
N GLU A 248 -5.12 -15.90 13.21
CA GLU A 248 -6.38 -16.66 13.26
C GLU A 248 -6.47 -17.52 14.54
N ALA A 249 -5.33 -17.88 15.13
CA ALA A 249 -5.26 -18.56 16.41
C ALA A 249 -5.55 -17.65 17.62
N HIS A 250 -5.80 -16.35 17.41
CA HIS A 250 -6.08 -15.36 18.47
C HIS A 250 -5.03 -15.33 19.58
N LYS A 251 -3.77 -15.52 19.25
CA LYS A 251 -2.65 -15.35 20.18
C LYS A 251 -2.55 -13.91 20.65
N GLU A 252 -2.16 -13.72 21.92
CA GLU A 252 -1.91 -12.38 22.44
C GLU A 252 -0.75 -11.72 21.70
N TRP A 253 -0.95 -10.48 21.28
CA TRP A 253 0.07 -9.64 20.70
C TRP A 253 0.06 -8.25 21.35
N SER A 254 1.20 -7.58 21.36
CA SER A 254 1.40 -6.26 21.96
C SER A 254 1.64 -5.21 20.90
N ASN A 255 1.04 -4.03 21.09
CA ASN A 255 1.25 -2.89 20.21
C ASN A 255 2.66 -2.33 20.42
N PRO A 256 3.55 -2.33 19.40
CA PRO A 256 4.91 -1.79 19.53
C PRO A 256 4.96 -0.28 19.74
N TYR A 257 3.85 0.44 19.51
CA TYR A 257 3.74 1.88 19.79
C TYR A 257 3.13 2.20 21.16
N ASP A 258 2.55 1.19 21.81
CA ASP A 258 1.97 1.31 23.14
C ASP A 258 2.16 -0.01 23.89
N SER A 259 3.18 -0.07 24.72
CA SER A 259 3.57 -1.29 25.44
C SER A 259 2.51 -1.78 26.44
N LEU A 260 1.54 -0.95 26.80
CA LEU A 260 0.42 -1.33 27.69
C LEU A 260 -0.75 -1.92 26.91
N GLN A 261 -0.83 -1.65 25.63
CA GLN A 261 -1.90 -2.17 24.77
C GLN A 261 -1.59 -3.57 24.29
N LYS A 262 -2.41 -4.52 24.74
CA LYS A 262 -2.39 -5.91 24.27
C LYS A 262 -3.71 -6.24 23.58
N SER A 263 -3.67 -7.14 22.61
CA SER A 263 -4.82 -7.61 21.87
C SER A 263 -4.69 -9.08 21.53
N THR A 264 -5.81 -9.75 21.29
CA THR A 264 -5.90 -11.08 20.67
C THR A 264 -6.58 -11.01 19.31
N ASP A 265 -6.82 -9.81 18.80
CA ASP A 265 -7.53 -9.60 17.55
C ASP A 265 -6.76 -10.20 16.37
N SER A 266 -7.51 -10.81 15.45
CA SER A 266 -6.97 -11.17 14.14
C SER A 266 -6.87 -9.94 13.24
N PHE A 267 -6.00 -9.99 12.24
CA PHE A 267 -5.92 -8.97 11.20
C PHE A 267 -7.28 -8.74 10.52
N TYR A 268 -8.08 -9.78 10.38
CA TYR A 268 -9.42 -9.68 9.80
C TYR A 268 -10.33 -8.77 10.61
N ARG A 269 -10.26 -8.83 11.94
CA ARG A 269 -11.04 -7.95 12.81
C ARG A 269 -10.55 -6.51 12.70
N LEU A 270 -9.24 -6.27 12.76
CA LEU A 270 -8.68 -4.93 12.57
C LEU A 270 -9.09 -4.30 11.23
N TYR A 271 -9.09 -5.09 10.17
CA TYR A 271 -9.55 -4.70 8.84
C TYR A 271 -11.04 -4.34 8.82
N ASP A 272 -11.90 -5.18 9.43
CA ASP A 272 -13.35 -4.97 9.45
C ASP A 272 -13.73 -3.76 10.30
N ASP A 273 -13.08 -3.57 11.45
CA ASP A 273 -13.30 -2.42 12.34
C ASP A 273 -12.88 -1.11 11.64
N ALA A 274 -11.74 -1.12 10.95
CA ALA A 274 -11.30 0.04 10.16
C ALA A 274 -12.24 0.39 8.99
N VAL A 275 -12.93 -0.60 8.39
CA VAL A 275 -14.00 -0.33 7.40
C VAL A 275 -15.23 0.26 8.08
N ALA A 276 -15.48 -0.06 9.37
CA ALA A 276 -16.64 0.41 10.10
C ALA A 276 -16.50 1.87 10.56
N GLU A 277 -15.31 2.30 10.91
CA GLU A 277 -14.97 3.70 11.22
C GLU A 277 -15.19 4.63 10.03
#